data_0967ac54d0e828a8c544e368eced50c3
#
_entry.id   0967ac54d0e828a8c544e368eced50c3
#
_cell.length_a   1.000
_cell.length_b   1.000
_cell.length_c   1.000
_cell.angle_alpha   90.00
_cell.angle_beta   90.00
_cell.angle_gamma   90.00
#
_symmetry.space_group_name_H-M   'P 1'
#
loop_
_entity.id
_entity.type
_entity.pdbx_description
1 polymer ?
#
loop_
_entity_poly.entity_id
_entity_poly.type
_entity_poly.pdbx_seq_one_letter_code
_entity_poly.pdbx_strand_id
1 'polypeptide(L)'
;MAKIKMTNPLVEMDGDEMTRVLWQWIKDILICPYVDLKTEYYDLGLVNRDKTDDRVTVDAANANKKYKVGVKCATITPNAQRVEEYKLKQMWKSPNGTIRRILDGTVFRAPILALSLIHI
;
A
#
# COMPACT_ATOMS: atom_id res chain seq x y z
N MET A 1 2.72 13.17 27.96
CA MET A 1 2.33 14.24 27.01
C MET A 1 0.96 13.94 26.44
N ALA A 2 0.13 14.95 26.21
CA ALA A 2 -1.13 14.75 25.50
C ALA A 2 -0.85 14.40 24.04
N LYS A 3 -1.50 13.36 23.52
CA LYS A 3 -1.34 12.95 22.13
C LYS A 3 -2.03 13.94 21.20
N ILE A 4 -1.47 14.10 20.01
CA ILE A 4 -2.08 14.87 18.93
C ILE A 4 -3.33 14.14 18.46
N LYS A 5 -4.48 14.80 18.45
CA LYS A 5 -5.75 14.23 17.98
C LYS A 5 -5.87 14.40 16.47
N MET A 6 -6.27 13.33 15.78
CA MET A 6 -6.56 13.38 14.36
C MET A 6 -8.03 13.77 14.12
N THR A 7 -8.25 14.65 13.15
CA THR A 7 -9.59 15.04 12.70
C THR A 7 -10.17 14.01 11.72
N ASN A 8 -9.34 13.53 10.78
CA ASN A 8 -9.70 12.51 9.80
C ASN A 8 -8.91 11.23 10.05
N PRO A 9 -9.47 10.06 9.79
CA PRO A 9 -8.71 8.82 9.85
C PRO A 9 -7.66 8.76 8.74
N LEU A 10 -6.55 8.10 9.03
CA LEU A 10 -5.55 7.72 8.04
C LEU A 10 -6.03 6.46 7.32
N VAL A 11 -6.09 6.46 6.00
CA VAL A 11 -6.31 5.25 5.23
C VAL A 11 -5.02 4.43 5.23
N GLU A 12 -5.07 3.30 5.92
CA GLU A 12 -3.95 2.39 6.08
C GLU A 12 -4.07 1.24 5.10
N MET A 13 -3.23 1.25 4.07
CA MET A 13 -3.17 0.20 3.06
C MET A 13 -1.97 -0.69 3.34
N ASP A 14 -2.20 -1.75 4.09
CA ASP A 14 -1.16 -2.70 4.48
C ASP A 14 -0.68 -3.53 3.27
N GLY A 15 0.53 -4.04 3.36
CA GLY A 15 1.18 -4.69 2.24
C GLY A 15 1.56 -6.14 2.50
N ASP A 16 2.55 -6.59 1.75
CA ASP A 16 3.08 -7.93 1.81
C ASP A 16 4.42 -7.99 2.56
N GLU A 17 4.74 -9.18 3.05
CA GLU A 17 6.05 -9.56 3.59
C GLU A 17 6.56 -8.61 4.68
N MET A 18 7.83 -8.21 4.62
CA MET A 18 8.46 -7.39 5.64
C MET A 18 7.88 -5.97 5.77
N THR A 19 7.25 -5.42 4.73
CA THR A 19 6.69 -4.07 4.81
C THR A 19 5.56 -3.96 5.82
N ARG A 20 4.81 -5.04 6.00
CA ARG A 20 3.77 -5.17 7.02
C ARG A 20 4.36 -5.07 8.43
N VAL A 21 5.46 -5.77 8.69
CA VAL A 21 6.17 -5.75 9.97
C VAL A 21 6.78 -4.37 10.25
N LEU A 22 7.47 -3.81 9.24
CA LEU A 22 8.10 -2.49 9.36
C LEU A 22 7.08 -1.38 9.61
N TRP A 23 5.95 -1.43 8.93
CA TRP A 23 4.88 -0.46 9.13
C TRP A 23 4.28 -0.56 10.54
N GLN A 24 4.10 -1.77 11.06
CA GLN A 24 3.64 -1.96 12.43
C GLN A 24 4.61 -1.35 13.44
N TRP A 25 5.91 -1.57 13.27
CA TRP A 25 6.94 -0.96 14.14
C TRP A 25 6.93 0.58 14.07
N ILE A 26 6.76 1.14 12.86
CA ILE A 26 6.64 2.59 12.68
C ILE A 26 5.44 3.13 13.45
N LYS A 27 4.30 2.47 13.36
CA LYS A 27 3.12 2.88 14.14
C LYS A 27 3.40 2.83 15.64
N ASP A 28 3.91 1.71 16.13
CA ASP A 28 4.05 1.47 17.57
C ASP A 28 5.13 2.35 18.21
N ILE A 29 6.24 2.57 17.52
CA ILE A 29 7.41 3.25 18.09
C ILE A 29 7.41 4.75 17.79
N LEU A 30 7.02 5.14 16.57
CA LEU A 30 7.19 6.51 16.09
C LEU A 30 5.89 7.32 16.03
N ILE A 31 4.74 6.69 15.88
CA ILE A 31 3.47 7.41 15.67
C ILE A 31 2.58 7.34 16.91
N CYS A 32 2.21 6.17 17.35
CA CYS A 32 1.24 5.96 18.42
C CYS A 32 1.63 6.56 19.79
N PRO A 33 2.93 6.72 20.13
CA PRO A 33 3.30 7.43 21.35
C PRO A 33 2.91 8.92 21.36
N TYR A 34 2.85 9.53 20.18
CA TYR A 34 2.65 10.99 20.03
C TYR A 34 1.29 11.35 19.42
N VAL A 35 0.69 10.45 18.68
CA VAL A 35 -0.56 10.69 17.94
C VAL A 35 -1.63 9.70 18.40
N ASP A 36 -2.84 10.21 18.62
CA ASP A 36 -4.04 9.38 18.78
C ASP A 36 -4.50 8.92 17.41
N LEU A 37 -3.80 7.87 16.91
CA LEU A 37 -3.91 7.40 15.53
C LEU A 37 -5.27 6.71 15.31
N LYS A 38 -6.04 7.26 14.39
CA LYS A 38 -7.25 6.64 13.86
C LYS A 38 -6.99 6.15 12.46
N THR A 39 -7.25 4.88 12.19
CA THR A 39 -7.01 4.27 10.87
C THR A 39 -8.30 3.70 10.29
N GLU A 40 -8.39 3.80 8.96
CA GLU A 40 -9.30 3.02 8.12
C GLU A 40 -8.43 1.97 7.44
N TYR A 41 -8.51 0.72 7.91
CA TYR A 41 -7.57 -0.33 7.55
C TYR A 41 -8.01 -1.15 6.35
N TYR A 42 -7.11 -1.33 5.38
CA TYR A 42 -7.27 -2.18 4.21
C TYR A 42 -6.06 -3.09 4.04
N ASP A 43 -6.28 -4.40 4.07
CA ASP A 43 -5.24 -5.39 3.80
C ASP A 43 -5.08 -5.59 2.29
N LEU A 44 -4.04 -4.99 1.71
CA LEU A 44 -3.67 -5.16 0.31
C LEU A 44 -2.66 -6.31 0.08
N GLY A 45 -2.48 -7.17 1.06
CA GLY A 45 -1.69 -8.38 0.91
C GLY A 45 -2.26 -9.29 -0.19
N LEU A 46 -1.37 -9.96 -0.91
CA LEU A 46 -1.72 -10.74 -2.11
C LEU A 46 -2.83 -11.78 -1.85
N VAL A 47 -2.77 -12.45 -0.70
CA VAL A 47 -3.76 -13.47 -0.32
C VAL A 47 -5.15 -12.86 -0.12
N ASN A 48 -5.24 -11.71 0.56
CA ASN A 48 -6.52 -11.05 0.77
C ASN A 48 -7.07 -10.43 -0.51
N ARG A 49 -6.21 -9.92 -1.38
CA ARG A 49 -6.60 -9.43 -2.70
C ARG A 49 -7.21 -10.54 -3.56
N ASP A 50 -6.60 -11.73 -3.56
CA ASP A 50 -7.13 -12.90 -4.28
C ASP A 50 -8.48 -13.35 -3.71
N LYS A 51 -8.61 -13.36 -2.38
CA LYS A 51 -9.85 -13.71 -1.69
C LYS A 51 -11.00 -12.76 -2.03
N THR A 52 -10.71 -11.47 -2.19
CA THR A 52 -11.70 -10.42 -2.45
C THR A 52 -11.83 -10.06 -3.93
N ASP A 53 -11.22 -10.84 -4.83
CA ASP A 53 -11.17 -10.55 -6.27
C ASP A 53 -10.67 -9.12 -6.56
N ASP A 54 -9.64 -8.71 -5.82
CA ASP A 54 -9.00 -7.38 -5.82
C ASP A 54 -9.93 -6.20 -5.47
N ARG A 55 -11.11 -6.47 -4.96
CA ARG A 55 -12.08 -5.43 -4.58
C ARG A 55 -11.55 -4.56 -3.46
N VAL A 56 -10.78 -5.13 -2.52
CA VAL A 56 -10.16 -4.38 -1.42
C VAL A 56 -9.27 -3.22 -1.91
N THR A 57 -8.61 -3.37 -3.05
CA THR A 57 -7.79 -2.31 -3.65
C THR A 57 -8.66 -1.13 -4.12
N VAL A 58 -9.81 -1.41 -4.71
CA VAL A 58 -10.78 -0.39 -5.14
C VAL A 58 -11.39 0.33 -3.94
N ASP A 59 -11.77 -0.42 -2.92
CA ASP A 59 -12.37 0.13 -1.70
C ASP A 59 -11.36 1.04 -0.95
N ALA A 60 -10.09 0.62 -0.86
CA ALA A 60 -9.02 1.43 -0.29
C ALA A 60 -8.77 2.72 -1.07
N ALA A 61 -8.82 2.68 -2.40
CA ALA A 61 -8.67 3.86 -3.24
C ALA A 61 -9.82 4.86 -3.04
N ASN A 62 -11.05 4.36 -2.95
CA ASN A 62 -12.23 5.19 -2.68
C ASN A 62 -12.18 5.81 -1.27
N ALA A 63 -11.73 5.07 -0.28
CA ALA A 63 -11.48 5.59 1.06
C ALA A 63 -10.44 6.72 1.05
N ASN A 64 -9.35 6.55 0.30
CA ASN A 64 -8.36 7.62 0.10
C ASN A 64 -8.96 8.87 -0.54
N LYS A 65 -9.83 8.70 -1.53
CA LYS A 65 -10.55 9.81 -2.17
C LYS A 65 -11.44 10.55 -1.17
N LYS A 66 -12.04 9.83 -0.23
CA LYS A 66 -12.90 10.37 0.83
C LYS A 66 -12.11 11.10 1.91
N TYR A 67 -11.09 10.45 2.48
CA TYR A 67 -10.36 10.95 3.65
C TYR A 67 -9.13 11.79 3.31
N LYS A 68 -8.68 11.80 2.06
CA LYS A 68 -7.62 12.65 1.50
C LYS A 68 -6.20 12.36 2.00
N VAL A 69 -6.01 11.39 2.88
CA VAL A 69 -4.70 11.00 3.38
C VAL A 69 -4.62 9.49 3.55
N GLY A 70 -3.54 8.90 3.09
CA GLY A 70 -3.31 7.46 3.22
C GLY A 70 -1.84 7.11 3.16
N VAL A 71 -1.53 5.96 3.76
CA VAL A 71 -0.22 5.31 3.69
C VAL A 71 -0.40 3.96 3.02
N LYS A 72 0.41 3.69 2.02
CA LYS A 72 0.44 2.40 1.34
C LYS A 72 1.78 1.72 1.53
N CYS A 73 1.74 0.52 2.08
CA CYS A 73 2.89 -0.37 2.15
C CYS A 73 3.17 -1.02 0.78
N ALA A 74 4.36 -1.59 0.63
CA ALA A 74 4.71 -2.31 -0.59
C ALA A 74 3.86 -3.58 -0.74
N THR A 75 3.44 -3.85 -1.96
CA THR A 75 2.60 -4.99 -2.32
C THR A 75 3.24 -5.80 -3.43
N ILE A 76 3.00 -7.10 -3.41
CA ILE A 76 3.43 -8.00 -4.48
C ILE A 76 2.55 -7.77 -5.71
N THR A 77 3.18 -7.58 -6.88
CA THR A 77 2.52 -7.72 -8.17
C THR A 77 2.87 -9.11 -8.70
N PRO A 78 1.91 -10.05 -8.76
CA PRO A 78 2.21 -11.43 -9.09
C PRO A 78 2.64 -11.59 -10.56
N ASN A 79 3.66 -12.41 -10.75
CA ASN A 79 4.03 -13.00 -12.04
C ASN A 79 3.55 -14.46 -12.09
N ALA A 80 3.81 -15.17 -13.19
CA ALA A 80 3.40 -16.57 -13.36
C ALA A 80 3.88 -17.48 -12.20
N GLN A 81 5.12 -17.31 -11.75
CA GLN A 81 5.68 -18.09 -10.65
C GLN A 81 4.93 -17.83 -9.34
N ARG A 82 4.60 -16.56 -9.05
CA ARG A 82 3.84 -16.19 -7.84
C ARG A 82 2.40 -16.68 -7.89
N VAL A 83 1.79 -16.79 -9.07
CA VAL A 83 0.45 -17.37 -9.23
C VAL A 83 0.44 -18.84 -8.80
N GLU A 84 1.46 -19.61 -9.18
CA GLU A 84 1.59 -21.02 -8.76
C GLU A 84 1.92 -21.13 -7.26
N GLU A 85 2.88 -20.35 -6.77
CA GLU A 85 3.34 -20.37 -5.38
C GLU A 85 2.20 -20.08 -4.40
N TYR A 86 1.40 -19.06 -4.69
CA TYR A 86 0.28 -18.63 -3.84
C TYR A 86 -1.05 -19.26 -4.22
N LYS A 87 -1.09 -20.09 -5.26
CA LYS A 87 -2.32 -20.70 -5.79
C LYS A 87 -3.41 -19.68 -6.07
N LEU A 88 -3.04 -18.60 -6.75
CA LEU A 88 -3.95 -17.50 -7.03
C LEU A 88 -4.95 -17.87 -8.14
N LYS A 89 -6.14 -17.29 -8.06
CA LYS A 89 -7.19 -17.43 -9.07
C LYS A 89 -6.75 -16.87 -10.43
N GLN A 90 -5.94 -15.81 -10.41
CA GLN A 90 -5.42 -15.17 -11.61
C GLN A 90 -4.21 -14.28 -11.30
N MET A 91 -3.53 -13.84 -12.34
CA MET A 91 -2.42 -12.89 -12.23
C MET A 91 -2.97 -11.46 -12.05
N TRP A 92 -3.16 -11.04 -10.79
CA TRP A 92 -3.70 -9.73 -10.45
C TRP A 92 -2.80 -8.58 -10.92
N LYS A 93 -3.43 -7.49 -11.37
CA LYS A 93 -2.71 -6.27 -11.79
C LYS A 93 -2.09 -5.57 -10.59
N SER A 94 -1.14 -4.66 -10.86
CA SER A 94 -0.52 -3.85 -9.81
C SER A 94 -1.56 -2.98 -9.08
N PRO A 95 -1.66 -3.07 -7.74
CA PRO A 95 -2.57 -2.22 -6.97
C PRO A 95 -2.20 -0.74 -7.09
N ASN A 96 -0.91 -0.43 -7.30
CA ASN A 96 -0.45 0.95 -7.48
C ASN A 96 -1.13 1.61 -8.69
N GLY A 97 -1.23 0.91 -9.81
CA GLY A 97 -1.89 1.40 -11.02
C GLY A 97 -3.39 1.61 -10.81
N THR A 98 -4.04 0.67 -10.14
CA THR A 98 -5.49 0.76 -9.83
C THR A 98 -5.79 1.95 -8.94
N ILE A 99 -5.03 2.12 -7.85
CA ILE A 99 -5.22 3.23 -6.90
C ILE A 99 -4.98 4.58 -7.59
N ARG A 100 -3.86 4.73 -8.30
CA ARG A 100 -3.52 5.98 -9.02
C ARG A 100 -4.60 6.38 -10.02
N ARG A 101 -5.13 5.42 -10.77
CA ARG A 101 -6.20 5.65 -11.73
C ARG A 101 -7.50 6.12 -11.07
N ILE A 102 -7.88 5.51 -9.96
CA ILE A 102 -9.10 5.89 -9.22
C ILE A 102 -8.96 7.29 -8.61
N LEU A 103 -7.73 7.66 -8.19
CA LEU A 103 -7.42 8.98 -7.64
C LEU A 103 -7.19 10.06 -8.71
N ASP A 104 -7.31 9.73 -9.99
CA ASP A 104 -6.99 10.61 -11.12
C ASP A 104 -5.54 11.15 -11.06
N GLY A 105 -4.64 10.34 -10.50
CA GLY A 105 -3.25 10.71 -10.30
C GLY A 105 -2.38 10.41 -11.51
N THR A 106 -1.55 11.38 -11.93
CA THR A 106 -0.49 11.19 -12.90
C THR A 106 0.86 11.38 -12.23
N VAL A 107 1.78 10.44 -12.46
CA VAL A 107 3.13 10.49 -11.88
C VAL A 107 4.15 10.65 -13.00
N PHE A 108 4.84 11.78 -12.99
CA PHE A 108 5.99 12.02 -13.86
C PHE A 108 7.28 11.81 -13.05
N ARG A 109 8.25 11.13 -13.65
CA ARG A 109 9.58 10.94 -13.05
C ARG A 109 10.63 11.28 -14.08
N ALA A 110 11.61 12.10 -13.69
CA ALA A 110 12.82 12.25 -14.48
C ALA A 110 13.63 10.95 -14.42
N PRO A 111 14.18 10.47 -15.55
CA PRO A 111 15.03 9.29 -15.54
C PRO A 111 16.32 9.56 -14.76
N ILE A 112 16.73 8.57 -13.98
CA ILE A 112 18.04 8.58 -13.33
C ILE A 112 19.04 7.98 -14.33
N LEU A 113 19.95 8.79 -14.83
CA LEU A 113 20.99 8.35 -15.75
C LEU A 113 22.20 7.80 -14.95
N ALA A 114 22.36 6.49 -14.98
CA ALA A 114 23.56 5.87 -14.43
C ALA A 114 24.62 5.79 -15.52
N LEU A 115 25.66 6.60 -15.40
CA LEU A 115 26.72 6.73 -16.40
C LEU A 115 27.67 5.53 -16.49
N SER A 116 27.57 4.55 -15.58
CA SER A 116 28.61 3.51 -15.46
C SER A 116 28.08 2.14 -15.03
N LEU A 117 26.91 1.72 -15.50
CA LEU A 117 26.41 0.37 -15.20
C LEU A 117 27.21 -0.76 -15.85
N ILE A 118 27.89 -0.47 -16.96
CA ILE A 118 28.73 -1.44 -17.69
C ILE A 118 30.09 -1.71 -17.03
N HIS A 119 30.49 -0.91 -16.08
CA HIS A 119 31.76 -1.05 -15.38
C HIS A 119 31.64 -1.63 -13.95
N ILE A 120 30.47 -2.09 -13.61
CA ILE A 120 30.20 -2.72 -12.32
C ILE A 120 30.43 -4.24 -12.41
#